data_3b16449350166e873f311e2c89c244f9
#
_entry.id   3b16449350166e873f311e2c89c244f9
#
_cell.length_a   1.000
_cell.length_b   1.000
_cell.length_c   1.000
_cell.angle_alpha   90.00
_cell.angle_beta   90.00
_cell.angle_gamma   90.00
#
_symmetry.space_group_name_H-M   'P 1'
#
loop_
_entity.id
_entity.type
_entity.pdbx_description
1 polymer ?
#
loop_
_entity_poly.entity_id
_entity_poly.type
_entity_poly.pdbx_seq_one_letter_code
_entity_poly.pdbx_strand_id
1 'polypeptide(L)'
;ANTNDVKAIEKKYSTATIKVNGADMGYRSFADIPSELAARVTPLNDGQTTEIIQAKDGLHVLKLIDRKSNDQKIIVPQFQTRHILIKTSEVVSPENAKQMIESIYNRVQAGNDFATLASTFSNDPGSARDGGSLGWVSPGMMVPEFDKTMQAAEVGKVSQPFQTQFGWHILQVTDKRQQDMTKEYQERMARQLLGERQFDAELDSWLRETRNNAFVEIKDPQ
;
A
#
# COMPACT_ATOMS: atom_id res chain seq x y z
N ALA A 1 -6.47 13.57 40.15
CA ALA A 1 -5.74 14.82 39.93
C ALA A 1 -5.54 15.01 38.41
N ASN A 2 -6.15 16.04 37.90
CA ASN A 2 -6.15 16.35 36.46
C ASN A 2 -4.93 17.23 36.11
N THR A 3 -3.73 16.77 36.45
CA THR A 3 -2.53 17.55 36.12
C THR A 3 -1.77 16.91 34.94
N ASN A 4 -1.44 17.73 33.97
CA ASN A 4 -0.51 17.37 32.91
C ASN A 4 0.96 17.66 33.31
N ASP A 5 1.17 18.16 34.55
CA ASP A 5 2.50 18.45 35.06
C ASP A 5 3.15 17.18 35.63
N VAL A 6 3.87 16.49 34.75
CA VAL A 6 4.57 15.25 35.06
C VAL A 6 5.64 15.45 36.14
N LYS A 7 6.33 16.62 36.15
CA LYS A 7 7.36 16.94 37.15
C LYS A 7 6.77 17.13 38.54
N ALA A 8 5.56 17.69 38.64
CA ALA A 8 4.85 17.81 39.90
C ALA A 8 4.44 16.45 40.47
N ILE A 9 4.04 15.52 39.60
CA ILE A 9 3.72 14.12 39.98
C ILE A 9 5.00 13.42 40.47
N GLU A 10 6.08 13.53 39.71
CA GLU A 10 7.39 12.95 40.05
C GLU A 10 7.86 13.43 41.45
N LYS A 11 7.85 14.72 41.68
CA LYS A 11 8.23 15.35 42.96
C LYS A 11 7.34 14.91 44.11
N LYS A 12 6.03 14.74 43.87
CA LYS A 12 5.05 14.41 44.91
C LYS A 12 5.09 12.96 45.36
N TYR A 13 5.39 12.04 44.46
CA TYR A 13 5.25 10.61 44.69
C TYR A 13 6.57 9.83 44.73
N SER A 14 7.71 10.45 44.37
CA SER A 14 9.02 9.82 44.57
C SER A 14 9.38 9.78 46.06
N THR A 15 9.87 8.64 46.51
CA THR A 15 10.37 8.42 47.87
C THR A 15 11.80 7.86 47.80
N ALA A 16 12.42 7.60 48.96
CA ALA A 16 13.73 6.98 49.01
C ALA A 16 13.79 5.56 48.38
N THR A 17 12.65 4.87 48.40
CA THR A 17 12.51 3.49 47.89
C THR A 17 11.78 3.37 46.59
N ILE A 18 10.96 4.35 46.23
CA ILE A 18 10.16 4.38 45.00
C ILE A 18 10.60 5.58 44.16
N LYS A 19 11.15 5.31 42.98
CA LYS A 19 11.45 6.34 41.99
C LYS A 19 10.32 6.45 41.00
N VAL A 20 9.73 7.63 40.89
CA VAL A 20 8.75 7.97 39.86
C VAL A 20 9.47 8.81 38.81
N ASN A 21 9.51 8.35 37.60
CA ASN A 21 10.05 9.09 36.45
C ASN A 21 8.89 9.42 35.53
N GLY A 22 8.81 10.65 35.11
CA GLY A 22 7.79 11.05 34.16
C GLY A 22 8.33 11.99 33.11
N ALA A 23 7.81 11.88 31.91
CA ALA A 23 8.19 12.73 30.80
C ALA A 23 6.99 12.98 29.87
N ASP A 24 6.97 14.18 29.29
CA ASP A 24 6.19 14.44 28.09
C ASP A 24 6.97 13.88 26.91
N MET A 25 6.41 12.87 26.26
CA MET A 25 7.05 12.22 25.12
C MET A 25 6.87 13.00 23.82
N GLY A 26 6.10 14.07 23.83
CA GLY A 26 5.69 14.77 22.63
C GLY A 26 4.88 13.88 21.68
N TYR A 27 4.72 14.31 20.42
CA TYR A 27 4.09 13.47 19.40
C TYR A 27 5.02 12.34 19.01
N ARG A 28 4.51 11.12 19.12
CA ARG A 28 5.19 9.88 18.70
C ARG A 28 4.34 9.13 17.71
N SER A 29 4.96 8.56 16.71
CA SER A 29 4.31 7.56 15.85
C SER A 29 4.06 6.29 16.67
N PHE A 30 2.98 5.57 16.39
CA PHE A 30 2.77 4.25 17.01
C PHE A 30 3.91 3.27 16.73
N ALA A 31 4.66 3.48 15.64
CA ALA A 31 5.84 2.70 15.31
C ALA A 31 6.99 2.92 16.30
N ASP A 32 7.09 4.10 16.89
CA ASP A 32 8.17 4.50 17.81
C ASP A 32 7.85 4.15 19.28
N ILE A 33 6.68 3.59 19.54
CA ILE A 33 6.22 3.19 20.87
C ILE A 33 6.27 1.67 20.99
N PRO A 34 6.81 1.10 22.08
CA PRO A 34 6.75 -0.35 22.31
C PRO A 34 5.33 -0.89 22.14
N SER A 35 5.20 -2.02 21.45
CA SER A 35 3.88 -2.56 21.04
C SER A 35 2.92 -2.78 22.19
N GLU A 36 3.44 -3.19 23.36
CA GLU A 36 2.65 -3.38 24.59
C GLU A 36 2.01 -2.08 25.08
N LEU A 37 2.74 -0.96 24.98
CA LEU A 37 2.26 0.37 25.36
C LEU A 37 1.33 0.94 24.29
N ALA A 38 1.67 0.78 23.01
CA ALA A 38 0.86 1.24 21.88
C ALA A 38 -0.53 0.62 21.90
N ALA A 39 -0.65 -0.70 22.17
CA ALA A 39 -1.92 -1.41 22.27
C ALA A 39 -2.84 -0.84 23.36
N ARG A 40 -2.27 -0.33 24.45
CA ARG A 40 -3.04 0.27 25.58
C ARG A 40 -3.44 1.71 25.31
N VAL A 41 -2.68 2.45 24.50
CA VAL A 41 -2.98 3.85 24.14
C VAL A 41 -3.97 3.95 22.99
N THR A 42 -3.96 2.98 22.07
CA THR A 42 -4.80 2.99 20.86
C THR A 42 -6.31 3.21 21.15
N PRO A 43 -6.94 2.54 22.13
CA PRO A 43 -8.37 2.72 22.42
C PRO A 43 -8.72 3.98 23.20
N LEU A 44 -7.74 4.75 23.70
CA LEU A 44 -7.99 5.94 24.50
C LEU A 44 -8.52 7.10 23.65
N ASN A 45 -9.34 7.93 24.24
CA ASN A 45 -9.65 9.27 23.75
C ASN A 45 -8.69 10.30 24.34
N ASP A 46 -8.60 11.47 23.70
CA ASP A 46 -7.76 12.56 24.17
C ASP A 46 -8.08 12.92 25.62
N GLY A 47 -7.03 13.10 26.41
CA GLY A 47 -7.11 13.36 27.83
C GLY A 47 -7.27 12.14 28.74
N GLN A 48 -7.51 10.95 28.19
CA GLN A 48 -7.63 9.71 28.97
C GLN A 48 -6.27 9.12 29.34
N THR A 49 -6.27 8.33 30.41
CA THR A 49 -5.11 7.59 30.92
C THR A 49 -5.35 6.09 30.80
N THR A 50 -4.26 5.33 30.61
CA THR A 50 -4.30 3.87 30.70
C THR A 50 -4.51 3.43 32.14
N GLU A 51 -4.90 2.17 32.31
CA GLU A 51 -4.64 1.44 33.52
C GLU A 51 -3.12 1.27 33.75
N ILE A 52 -2.75 0.74 34.91
CA ILE A 52 -1.34 0.44 35.20
C ILE A 52 -0.89 -0.69 34.28
N ILE A 53 0.19 -0.44 33.55
CA ILE A 53 0.82 -1.38 32.62
C ILE A 53 2.07 -1.91 33.31
N GLN A 54 2.17 -3.22 33.46
CA GLN A 54 3.39 -3.86 33.96
C GLN A 54 4.27 -4.20 32.76
N ALA A 55 5.45 -3.59 32.69
CA ALA A 55 6.46 -3.86 31.67
C ALA A 55 7.77 -4.39 32.34
N LYS A 56 8.75 -4.75 31.54
CA LYS A 56 10.02 -5.33 32.03
C LYS A 56 10.84 -4.36 32.88
N ASP A 57 10.69 -3.07 32.64
CA ASP A 57 11.40 -1.97 33.29
C ASP A 57 10.60 -1.31 34.42
N GLY A 58 9.36 -1.73 34.65
CA GLY A 58 8.54 -1.23 35.75
C GLY A 58 7.05 -1.11 35.47
N LEU A 59 6.39 -0.29 36.28
CA LEU A 59 4.97 0.02 36.14
C LEU A 59 4.80 1.35 35.40
N HIS A 60 3.99 1.34 34.36
CA HIS A 60 3.72 2.52 33.54
C HIS A 60 2.27 2.94 33.60
N VAL A 61 2.03 4.23 33.55
CA VAL A 61 0.72 4.84 33.29
C VAL A 61 0.94 5.88 32.18
N LEU A 62 0.21 5.76 31.11
CA LEU A 62 0.28 6.68 29.97
C LEU A 62 -0.98 7.54 29.93
N LYS A 63 -0.82 8.81 29.60
CA LYS A 63 -1.92 9.72 29.30
C LYS A 63 -1.81 10.12 27.84
N LEU A 64 -2.88 9.88 27.08
CA LEU A 64 -3.02 10.44 25.75
C LEU A 64 -3.45 11.91 25.89
N ILE A 65 -2.59 12.83 25.51
CA ILE A 65 -2.87 14.26 25.60
C ILE A 65 -3.65 14.71 24.37
N ASP A 66 -3.17 14.34 23.21
CA ASP A 66 -3.73 14.71 21.90
C ASP A 66 -3.34 13.69 20.85
N ARG A 67 -4.16 13.56 19.83
CA ARG A 67 -3.91 12.71 18.68
C ARG A 67 -3.90 13.52 17.40
N LYS A 68 -2.75 13.56 16.75
CA LYS A 68 -2.67 14.09 15.38
C LYS A 68 -2.99 12.95 14.41
N SER A 69 -4.13 13.05 13.74
CA SER A 69 -4.36 12.27 12.52
C SER A 69 -3.68 13.01 11.35
N ASN A 70 -3.02 12.29 10.50
CA ASN A 70 -2.60 12.85 9.23
C ASN A 70 -3.83 12.82 8.30
N ASP A 71 -4.72 13.81 8.46
CA ASP A 71 -5.97 13.93 7.71
C ASP A 71 -5.75 14.27 6.23
N GLN A 72 -4.52 14.13 5.76
CA GLN A 72 -4.21 14.33 4.36
C GLN A 72 -4.92 13.26 3.52
N LYS A 73 -5.96 13.68 2.83
CA LYS A 73 -6.68 12.82 1.90
C LYS A 73 -5.77 12.40 0.76
N ILE A 74 -5.78 11.12 0.47
CA ILE A 74 -5.07 10.54 -0.67
C ILE A 74 -6.08 10.36 -1.79
N ILE A 75 -6.16 11.38 -2.64
CA ILE A 75 -7.04 11.38 -3.80
C ILE A 75 -6.25 10.89 -5.01
N VAL A 76 -6.70 9.79 -5.61
CA VAL A 76 -6.03 9.17 -6.76
C VAL A 76 -6.96 9.23 -7.96
N PRO A 77 -6.50 9.69 -9.15
CA PRO A 77 -7.28 9.58 -10.35
C PRO A 77 -7.46 8.11 -10.73
N GLN A 78 -8.65 7.76 -11.20
CA GLN A 78 -8.96 6.44 -11.75
C GLN A 78 -9.57 6.59 -13.13
N PHE A 79 -9.26 5.63 -14.00
CA PHE A 79 -9.65 5.58 -15.39
C PHE A 79 -10.44 4.29 -15.64
N GLN A 80 -11.69 4.40 -16.03
CA GLN A 80 -12.45 3.25 -16.49
C GLN A 80 -11.97 2.92 -17.90
N THR A 81 -11.24 1.81 -18.01
CA THR A 81 -10.47 1.50 -19.21
C THR A 81 -10.90 0.17 -19.81
N ARG A 82 -10.93 0.10 -21.13
CA ARG A 82 -11.02 -1.16 -21.88
C ARG A 82 -9.93 -1.20 -22.95
N HIS A 83 -9.48 -2.41 -23.31
CA HIS A 83 -8.39 -2.58 -24.27
C HIS A 83 -8.59 -3.80 -25.17
N ILE A 84 -7.82 -3.84 -26.26
CA ILE A 84 -7.61 -5.00 -27.11
C ILE A 84 -6.12 -5.25 -27.20
N LEU A 85 -5.72 -6.50 -26.97
CA LEU A 85 -4.32 -6.95 -27.03
C LEU A 85 -4.17 -7.95 -28.17
N ILE A 86 -3.18 -7.74 -29.02
CA ILE A 86 -2.67 -8.74 -29.96
C ILE A 86 -1.26 -9.13 -29.54
N LYS A 87 -1.11 -10.36 -29.05
CA LYS A 87 0.17 -10.91 -28.60
C LYS A 87 1.03 -11.30 -29.78
N THR A 88 2.34 -11.08 -29.64
CA THR A 88 3.33 -11.70 -30.53
C THR A 88 3.60 -13.13 -30.08
N SER A 89 3.91 -14.00 -31.03
CA SER A 89 4.25 -15.40 -30.79
C SER A 89 5.16 -15.91 -31.92
N GLU A 90 5.57 -17.17 -31.85
CA GLU A 90 6.33 -17.81 -32.93
C GLU A 90 5.60 -17.80 -34.28
N VAL A 91 4.25 -17.80 -34.25
CA VAL A 91 3.39 -17.77 -35.46
C VAL A 91 2.87 -16.38 -35.80
N VAL A 92 2.92 -15.42 -34.88
CA VAL A 92 2.48 -14.03 -35.09
C VAL A 92 3.67 -13.11 -34.90
N SER A 93 4.30 -12.70 -35.99
CA SER A 93 5.42 -11.76 -35.93
C SER A 93 4.99 -10.39 -35.39
N PRO A 94 5.91 -9.57 -34.85
CA PRO A 94 5.60 -8.22 -34.40
C PRO A 94 4.93 -7.36 -35.48
N GLU A 95 5.34 -7.51 -36.72
CA GLU A 95 4.77 -6.79 -37.88
C GLU A 95 3.34 -7.22 -38.17
N ASN A 96 3.07 -8.52 -38.13
CA ASN A 96 1.73 -9.07 -38.30
C ASN A 96 0.81 -8.61 -37.14
N ALA A 97 1.28 -8.68 -35.91
CA ALA A 97 0.53 -8.20 -34.74
C ALA A 97 0.18 -6.71 -34.84
N LYS A 98 1.12 -5.89 -35.36
CA LYS A 98 0.91 -4.49 -35.64
C LYS A 98 -0.18 -4.27 -36.69
N GLN A 99 -0.09 -4.97 -37.83
CA GLN A 99 -1.10 -4.87 -38.90
C GLN A 99 -2.50 -5.30 -38.39
N MET A 100 -2.56 -6.34 -37.58
CA MET A 100 -3.84 -6.79 -36.99
C MET A 100 -4.44 -5.73 -36.09
N ILE A 101 -3.66 -5.14 -35.16
CA ILE A 101 -4.20 -4.13 -34.26
C ILE A 101 -4.57 -2.83 -35.00
N GLU A 102 -3.83 -2.44 -36.03
CA GLU A 102 -4.17 -1.30 -36.92
C GLU A 102 -5.48 -1.56 -37.67
N SER A 103 -5.68 -2.78 -38.18
CA SER A 103 -6.95 -3.15 -38.81
C SER A 103 -8.13 -3.06 -37.83
N ILE A 104 -7.94 -3.56 -36.60
CA ILE A 104 -8.96 -3.46 -35.54
C ILE A 104 -9.25 -2.00 -35.16
N TYR A 105 -8.19 -1.18 -35.01
CA TYR A 105 -8.33 0.25 -34.76
C TYR A 105 -9.17 0.93 -35.86
N ASN A 106 -8.87 0.68 -37.12
CA ASN A 106 -9.61 1.25 -38.24
C ASN A 106 -11.09 0.82 -38.24
N ARG A 107 -11.37 -0.42 -37.84
CA ARG A 107 -12.75 -0.91 -37.71
C ARG A 107 -13.49 -0.20 -36.58
N VAL A 108 -12.84 0.06 -35.45
CA VAL A 108 -13.43 0.86 -34.35
C VAL A 108 -13.71 2.28 -34.83
N GLN A 109 -12.77 2.91 -35.56
CA GLN A 109 -12.95 4.26 -36.11
C GLN A 109 -14.10 4.33 -37.15
N ALA A 110 -14.37 3.24 -37.86
CA ALA A 110 -15.48 3.08 -38.78
C ALA A 110 -16.85 2.80 -38.07
N GLY A 111 -16.84 2.78 -36.72
CA GLY A 111 -18.07 2.64 -35.90
C GLY A 111 -18.40 1.20 -35.48
N ASN A 112 -17.52 0.23 -35.70
CA ASN A 112 -17.75 -1.11 -35.17
C ASN A 112 -17.62 -1.09 -33.63
N ASP A 113 -18.42 -1.93 -32.98
CA ASP A 113 -18.46 -1.99 -31.53
C ASP A 113 -17.14 -2.54 -30.96
N PHE A 114 -16.54 -1.77 -30.05
CA PHE A 114 -15.28 -2.10 -29.41
C PHE A 114 -15.35 -3.41 -28.60
N ALA A 115 -16.43 -3.64 -27.88
CA ALA A 115 -16.59 -4.82 -27.04
C ALA A 115 -16.68 -6.10 -27.88
N THR A 116 -17.39 -6.04 -29.00
CA THR A 116 -17.46 -7.16 -29.96
C THR A 116 -16.08 -7.47 -30.55
N LEU A 117 -15.33 -6.43 -30.93
CA LEU A 117 -13.98 -6.60 -31.47
C LEU A 117 -13.02 -7.15 -30.41
N ALA A 118 -13.12 -6.69 -29.16
CA ALA A 118 -12.34 -7.21 -28.05
C ALA A 118 -12.63 -8.69 -27.80
N SER A 119 -13.89 -9.08 -27.75
CA SER A 119 -14.28 -10.47 -27.51
C SER A 119 -13.85 -11.40 -28.65
N THR A 120 -13.75 -10.88 -29.87
CA THR A 120 -13.39 -11.67 -31.06
C THR A 120 -11.89 -11.78 -31.27
N PHE A 121 -11.14 -10.70 -31.03
CA PHE A 121 -9.75 -10.60 -31.47
C PHE A 121 -8.75 -10.45 -30.33
N SER A 122 -9.16 -10.03 -29.13
CA SER A 122 -8.22 -9.79 -28.04
C SER A 122 -7.62 -11.08 -27.52
N ASN A 123 -6.31 -11.10 -27.38
CA ASN A 123 -5.57 -12.18 -26.77
C ASN A 123 -5.41 -12.03 -25.26
N ASP A 124 -6.09 -11.08 -24.63
CA ASP A 124 -6.12 -10.96 -23.17
C ASP A 124 -7.24 -11.82 -22.58
N PRO A 125 -6.90 -12.95 -21.94
CA PRO A 125 -7.92 -13.87 -21.42
C PRO A 125 -8.70 -13.27 -20.24
N GLY A 126 -8.14 -12.25 -19.58
CA GLY A 126 -8.75 -11.61 -18.40
C GLY A 126 -9.88 -10.66 -18.77
N SER A 127 -9.83 -10.02 -19.93
CA SER A 127 -10.77 -8.96 -20.30
C SER A 127 -11.50 -9.20 -21.63
N ALA A 128 -10.98 -10.05 -22.51
CA ALA A 128 -11.54 -10.25 -23.86
C ALA A 128 -13.04 -10.56 -23.82
N ARG A 129 -13.47 -11.50 -22.98
CA ARG A 129 -14.86 -11.92 -22.86
C ARG A 129 -15.79 -10.86 -22.28
N ASP A 130 -15.20 -9.89 -21.56
CA ASP A 130 -15.89 -8.76 -20.94
C ASP A 130 -15.72 -7.46 -21.78
N GLY A 131 -15.68 -7.63 -23.10
CA GLY A 131 -15.55 -6.51 -24.05
C GLY A 131 -14.25 -5.72 -23.91
N GLY A 132 -13.19 -6.33 -23.38
CA GLY A 132 -11.89 -5.72 -23.12
C GLY A 132 -11.81 -4.93 -21.81
N SER A 133 -12.85 -4.98 -20.95
CA SER A 133 -12.93 -4.17 -19.72
C SER A 133 -11.87 -4.55 -18.69
N LEU A 134 -11.15 -3.52 -18.20
CA LEU A 134 -10.20 -3.62 -17.07
C LEU A 134 -10.78 -3.00 -15.79
N GLY A 135 -12.01 -2.48 -15.87
CA GLY A 135 -12.61 -1.74 -14.75
C GLY A 135 -11.90 -0.41 -14.48
N TRP A 136 -11.91 0.01 -13.22
CA TRP A 136 -11.24 1.22 -12.75
C TRP A 136 -9.76 0.95 -12.48
N VAL A 137 -8.89 1.62 -13.24
CA VAL A 137 -7.43 1.48 -13.16
C VAL A 137 -6.83 2.78 -12.62
N SER A 138 -5.94 2.67 -11.64
CA SER A 138 -5.16 3.80 -11.12
C SER A 138 -3.79 3.86 -11.79
N PRO A 139 -3.16 5.05 -11.88
CA PRO A 139 -1.78 5.18 -12.34
C PRO A 139 -0.83 4.27 -11.57
N GLY A 140 0.11 3.65 -12.27
CA GLY A 140 1.10 2.72 -11.72
C GLY A 140 0.62 1.28 -11.55
N MET A 141 -0.64 0.97 -11.90
CA MET A 141 -1.15 -0.42 -11.87
C MET A 141 -0.79 -1.22 -13.12
N MET A 142 -0.49 -0.54 -14.21
CA MET A 142 -0.17 -1.15 -15.51
C MET A 142 1.30 -0.93 -15.88
N VAL A 143 1.76 -1.62 -16.92
CA VAL A 143 3.10 -1.38 -17.46
C VAL A 143 3.24 0.05 -17.97
N PRO A 144 4.45 0.64 -17.93
CA PRO A 144 4.65 2.08 -18.14
C PRO A 144 4.04 2.62 -19.45
N GLU A 145 4.17 1.89 -20.55
CA GLU A 145 3.69 2.31 -21.88
C GLU A 145 2.14 2.35 -21.90
N PHE A 146 1.50 1.37 -21.28
CA PHE A 146 0.03 1.32 -21.16
C PHE A 146 -0.45 2.46 -20.25
N ASP A 147 0.21 2.63 -19.11
CA ASP A 147 -0.14 3.64 -18.11
C ASP A 147 -0.04 5.06 -18.69
N LYS A 148 1.06 5.35 -19.40
CA LYS A 148 1.27 6.62 -20.10
C LYS A 148 0.16 6.89 -21.12
N THR A 149 -0.19 5.89 -21.93
CA THR A 149 -1.22 6.01 -22.96
C THR A 149 -2.59 6.23 -22.33
N MET A 150 -2.93 5.49 -21.26
CA MET A 150 -4.18 5.63 -20.52
C MET A 150 -4.35 7.02 -19.91
N GLN A 151 -3.31 7.54 -19.27
CA GLN A 151 -3.36 8.87 -18.65
C GLN A 151 -3.53 10.00 -19.68
N ALA A 152 -2.91 9.85 -20.85
CA ALA A 152 -3.01 10.83 -21.95
C ALA A 152 -4.29 10.72 -22.76
N ALA A 153 -5.04 9.60 -22.65
CA ALA A 153 -6.22 9.36 -23.47
C ALA A 153 -7.36 10.35 -23.15
N GLU A 154 -8.06 10.80 -24.19
CA GLU A 154 -9.32 11.52 -24.04
C GLU A 154 -10.46 10.52 -23.80
N VAL A 155 -11.40 10.90 -22.91
CA VAL A 155 -12.57 10.06 -22.62
C VAL A 155 -13.39 9.84 -23.89
N GLY A 156 -13.74 8.59 -24.14
CA GLY A 156 -14.53 8.18 -25.31
C GLY A 156 -13.73 7.94 -26.59
N LYS A 157 -12.48 8.41 -26.68
CA LYS A 157 -11.62 8.18 -27.84
C LYS A 157 -10.75 6.93 -27.68
N VAL A 158 -10.55 6.22 -28.79
CA VAL A 158 -9.64 5.07 -28.84
C VAL A 158 -8.23 5.57 -29.11
N SER A 159 -7.26 5.07 -28.37
CA SER A 159 -5.83 5.39 -28.56
C SER A 159 -5.32 4.92 -29.92
N GLN A 160 -4.28 5.56 -30.41
CA GLN A 160 -3.48 4.96 -31.48
C GLN A 160 -2.91 3.62 -31.01
N PRO A 161 -2.64 2.66 -31.93
CA PRO A 161 -1.94 1.45 -31.60
C PRO A 161 -0.58 1.73 -30.94
N PHE A 162 -0.28 1.04 -29.83
CA PHE A 162 0.97 1.15 -29.11
C PHE A 162 1.47 -0.23 -28.67
N GLN A 163 2.77 -0.34 -28.43
CA GLN A 163 3.41 -1.59 -28.07
C GLN A 163 3.79 -1.62 -26.58
N THR A 164 3.66 -2.79 -25.99
CA THR A 164 4.21 -3.14 -24.66
C THR A 164 4.99 -4.46 -24.77
N GLN A 165 5.56 -4.91 -23.65
CA GLN A 165 6.18 -6.23 -23.58
C GLN A 165 5.21 -7.41 -23.87
N PHE A 166 3.91 -7.19 -23.78
CA PHE A 166 2.88 -8.22 -24.03
C PHE A 166 2.44 -8.31 -25.49
N GLY A 167 2.69 -7.28 -26.28
CA GLY A 167 2.27 -7.17 -27.66
C GLY A 167 1.75 -5.79 -28.02
N TRP A 168 0.87 -5.73 -29.02
CA TRP A 168 0.26 -4.50 -29.51
C TRP A 168 -1.12 -4.28 -28.89
N HIS A 169 -1.39 -3.04 -28.52
CA HIS A 169 -2.61 -2.63 -27.85
C HIS A 169 -3.28 -1.46 -28.54
N ILE A 170 -4.60 -1.40 -28.40
CA ILE A 170 -5.40 -0.17 -28.41
C ILE A 170 -6.18 -0.13 -27.11
N LEU A 171 -6.40 1.05 -26.55
CA LEU A 171 -7.22 1.24 -25.37
C LEU A 171 -8.25 2.37 -25.56
N GLN A 172 -9.29 2.34 -24.77
CA GLN A 172 -10.25 3.41 -24.65
C GLN A 172 -10.53 3.67 -23.18
N VAL A 173 -10.39 4.91 -22.76
CA VAL A 173 -10.88 5.37 -21.45
C VAL A 173 -12.33 5.78 -21.64
N THR A 174 -13.25 5.11 -20.95
CA THR A 174 -14.68 5.38 -21.02
C THR A 174 -15.14 6.40 -19.99
N ASP A 175 -14.42 6.50 -18.85
CA ASP A 175 -14.72 7.46 -17.80
C ASP A 175 -13.48 7.75 -16.95
N LYS A 176 -13.48 8.88 -16.22
CA LYS A 176 -12.43 9.30 -15.28
C LYS A 176 -13.06 9.77 -13.98
N ARG A 177 -12.47 9.38 -12.85
CA ARG A 177 -12.89 9.85 -11.54
C ARG A 177 -11.73 10.14 -10.61
N GLN A 178 -12.00 10.89 -9.55
CA GLN A 178 -11.10 11.04 -8.41
C GLN A 178 -11.64 10.14 -7.29
N GLN A 179 -10.82 9.24 -6.81
CA GLN A 179 -11.17 8.30 -5.74
C GLN A 179 -10.39 8.64 -4.48
N ASP A 180 -11.10 8.77 -3.36
CA ASP A 180 -10.46 8.86 -2.05
C ASP A 180 -10.00 7.46 -1.63
N MET A 181 -8.69 7.26 -1.61
CA MET A 181 -8.01 6.01 -1.26
C MET A 181 -7.33 6.10 0.11
N THR A 182 -7.69 7.09 0.92
CA THR A 182 -7.05 7.36 2.21
C THR A 182 -7.10 6.14 3.13
N LYS A 183 -8.26 5.51 3.23
CA LYS A 183 -8.48 4.34 4.09
C LYS A 183 -7.66 3.14 3.61
N GLU A 184 -7.73 2.81 2.33
CA GLU A 184 -7.02 1.69 1.72
C GLU A 184 -5.50 1.87 1.83
N TYR A 185 -5.03 3.10 1.65
CA TYR A 185 -3.62 3.43 1.83
C TYR A 185 -3.18 3.25 3.28
N GLN A 186 -3.94 3.76 4.23
CA GLN A 186 -3.67 3.62 5.67
C GLN A 186 -3.67 2.14 6.10
N GLU A 187 -4.63 1.35 5.64
CA GLU A 187 -4.69 -0.09 5.91
C GLU A 187 -3.48 -0.83 5.32
N ARG A 188 -3.08 -0.48 4.10
CA ARG A 188 -1.89 -1.09 3.46
C ARG A 188 -0.62 -0.76 4.23
N MET A 189 -0.43 0.51 4.60
CA MET A 189 0.72 0.94 5.40
C MET A 189 0.76 0.27 6.77
N ALA A 190 -0.40 0.14 7.42
CA ALA A 190 -0.51 -0.56 8.70
C ALA A 190 -0.14 -2.05 8.57
N ARG A 191 -0.62 -2.73 7.52
CA ARG A 191 -0.26 -4.13 7.26
C ARG A 191 1.23 -4.32 6.97
N GLN A 192 1.82 -3.42 6.19
CA GLN A 192 3.26 -3.45 5.91
C GLN A 192 4.06 -3.31 7.20
N LEU A 193 3.75 -2.31 8.03
CA LEU A 193 4.43 -2.07 9.29
C LEU A 193 4.30 -3.24 10.27
N LEU A 194 3.11 -3.86 10.34
CA LEU A 194 2.90 -5.06 11.15
C LEU A 194 3.71 -6.24 10.62
N GLY A 195 3.77 -6.42 9.31
CA GLY A 195 4.56 -7.48 8.66
C GLY A 195 6.05 -7.34 8.94
N GLU A 196 6.60 -6.13 8.83
CA GLU A 196 8.00 -5.84 9.15
C GLU A 196 8.32 -6.17 10.62
N ARG A 197 7.47 -5.74 11.55
CA ARG A 197 7.65 -6.03 12.98
C ARG A 197 7.57 -7.53 13.32
N GLN A 198 6.66 -8.25 12.69
CA GLN A 198 6.55 -9.70 12.87
C GLN A 198 7.78 -10.42 12.32
N PHE A 199 8.24 -10.02 11.15
CA PHE A 199 9.45 -10.57 10.54
C PHE A 199 10.68 -10.37 11.44
N ASP A 200 10.89 -9.18 11.97
CA ASP A 200 12.02 -8.89 12.88
C ASP A 200 11.94 -9.74 14.14
N ALA A 201 10.76 -9.88 14.73
CA ALA A 201 10.56 -10.70 15.92
C ALA A 201 10.79 -12.20 15.67
N GLU A 202 10.32 -12.71 14.53
CA GLU A 202 10.54 -14.10 14.12
C GLU A 202 12.01 -14.36 13.78
N LEU A 203 12.67 -13.43 13.09
CA LEU A 203 14.09 -13.51 12.79
C LEU A 203 14.94 -13.57 14.06
N ASP A 204 14.66 -12.71 15.03
CA ASP A 204 15.34 -12.72 16.34
C ASP A 204 15.12 -14.02 17.11
N SER A 205 13.91 -14.57 17.03
CA SER A 205 13.58 -15.86 17.65
C SER A 205 14.34 -16.99 16.97
N TRP A 206 14.33 -17.03 15.66
CA TRP A 206 15.03 -18.03 14.86
C TRP A 206 16.55 -17.98 15.06
N LEU A 207 17.14 -16.78 15.09
CA LEU A 207 18.56 -16.59 15.36
C LEU A 207 18.95 -17.12 16.74
N ARG A 208 18.13 -16.85 17.77
CA ARG A 208 18.35 -17.38 19.12
C ARG A 208 18.26 -18.90 19.17
N GLU A 209 17.25 -19.46 18.53
CA GLU A 209 17.06 -20.92 18.47
C GLU A 209 18.20 -21.59 17.71
N THR A 210 18.58 -21.04 16.57
CA THR A 210 19.69 -21.55 15.76
C THR A 210 21.01 -21.51 16.55
N ARG A 211 21.26 -20.40 17.25
CA ARG A 211 22.48 -20.26 18.10
C ARG A 211 22.47 -21.25 19.27
N ASN A 212 21.32 -21.50 19.89
CA ASN A 212 21.19 -22.46 20.99
C ASN A 212 21.39 -23.90 20.54
N ASN A 213 21.06 -24.21 19.30
CA ASN A 213 21.17 -25.55 18.70
C ASN A 213 22.51 -25.76 17.97
N ALA A 214 23.32 -24.73 17.78
CA ALA A 214 24.59 -24.80 17.09
C ALA A 214 25.75 -24.77 18.08
N PHE A 215 26.81 -25.51 17.76
CA PHE A 215 28.10 -25.38 18.48
C PHE A 215 28.81 -24.12 17.94
N VAL A 216 28.95 -23.11 18.79
CA VAL A 216 29.60 -21.83 18.43
C VAL A 216 30.94 -21.73 19.17
N GLU A 217 32.04 -21.80 18.43
CA GLU A 217 33.38 -21.53 18.91
C GLU A 217 33.81 -20.12 18.47
N ILE A 218 34.04 -19.23 19.44
CA ILE A 218 34.56 -17.88 19.17
C ILE A 218 36.08 -18.00 19.26
N LYS A 219 36.78 -17.85 18.13
CA LYS A 219 38.25 -17.75 18.08
C LYS A 219 38.64 -16.30 18.27
N ASP A 220 39.36 -15.98 19.32
CA ASP A 220 39.97 -14.67 19.51
C ASP A 220 40.96 -14.40 18.36
N PRO A 221 40.92 -13.23 17.73
CA PRO A 221 41.93 -12.84 16.76
C PRO A 221 43.28 -12.66 17.46
N GLN A 222 44.30 -13.42 17.01
CA GLN A 222 45.68 -13.24 17.45
C GLN A 222 46.28 -11.95 16.93
#